data_44deea6801137737257a67f490a8248f
#
_entry.id   44deea6801137737257a67f490a8248f
#
_cell.length_a   1.000
_cell.length_b   1.000
_cell.length_c   1.000
_cell.angle_alpha   90.00
_cell.angle_beta   90.00
_cell.angle_gamma   90.00
#
_symmetry.space_group_name_H-M   'P 1'
#
loop_
_entity.id
_entity.type
_entity.pdbx_description
1 polymer ?
#
loop_
_entity_poly.entity_id
_entity_poly.type
_entity_poly.pdbx_seq_one_letter_code
_entity_poly.pdbx_strand_id
1 'polypeptide(L)'
;MRQLVPGKLLPKEEIFAVNLGVSRDTLRKALAILEAEHLVRRVKGHGTYVTDAIPKRKITLLLPCPDEICMGSYHLLHYLHGIQDACCKLQCELETLAVSPTNNIDDIDWKNLFNLNKDSLVLVYGYWFMKIFPFLVASRCKVLLTHEQLRYDKYDLKDYLKLPDWNDFLLNREDEAYKMVRHMYESGYRRPAFLMEYLNEDDNIMPVALRAACDKILPGYKPPFYSAERTTNESTIIKNIEKYVIKENCDCVFINLGSYQDVIQRNYPDLPCGFFHRNSIKEFHGNHKWFYSRFDFVKIGYQAVEQLLHGNEATRHRVFQCNIYDYQTEKNRKDGEL
;
A
#
# COMPACT_ATOMS: atom_id res chain seq x y z
N MET A 1 31.12 -23.36 5.96
CA MET A 1 31.64 -21.98 6.24
C MET A 1 31.53 -21.73 7.72
N ARG A 2 32.64 -21.39 8.41
CA ARG A 2 32.56 -20.95 9.81
C ARG A 2 32.02 -19.52 9.80
N GLN A 3 30.84 -19.30 10.33
CA GLN A 3 30.27 -17.96 10.51
C GLN A 3 31.19 -17.16 11.44
N LEU A 4 31.57 -15.95 11.00
CA LEU A 4 32.32 -15.01 11.83
C LEU A 4 31.33 -14.40 12.84
N VAL A 5 31.62 -14.58 14.12
CA VAL A 5 30.76 -14.06 15.21
C VAL A 5 31.08 -12.58 15.41
N PRO A 6 30.09 -11.69 15.57
CA PRO A 6 30.28 -10.31 15.96
C PRO A 6 31.21 -10.16 17.18
N GLY A 7 32.00 -9.10 17.22
CA GLY A 7 32.97 -8.85 18.27
C GLY A 7 34.26 -9.69 18.16
N LYS A 8 34.33 -10.66 17.24
CA LYS A 8 35.51 -11.51 17.12
C LYS A 8 36.68 -10.75 16.50
N LEU A 9 37.86 -10.87 17.12
CA LEU A 9 39.10 -10.38 16.56
C LEU A 9 39.53 -11.27 15.38
N LEU A 10 39.79 -10.67 14.23
CA LEU A 10 40.37 -11.35 13.07
C LEU A 10 41.83 -11.67 13.32
N PRO A 11 42.39 -12.73 12.68
CA PRO A 11 43.80 -13.01 12.75
C PRO A 11 44.66 -11.82 12.27
N LYS A 12 45.88 -11.73 12.75
CA LYS A 12 46.84 -10.72 12.24
C LYS A 12 46.97 -10.83 10.73
N GLU A 13 47.08 -9.69 10.02
CA GLU A 13 47.07 -9.65 8.52
C GLU A 13 48.01 -10.65 7.88
N GLU A 14 49.18 -10.87 8.50
CA GLU A 14 50.16 -11.84 8.00
C GLU A 14 49.65 -13.27 7.99
N ILE A 15 49.14 -13.69 9.12
CA ILE A 15 48.56 -15.04 9.30
C ILE A 15 47.28 -15.19 8.48
N PHE A 16 46.48 -14.14 8.41
CA PHE A 16 45.20 -14.19 7.70
C PHE A 16 45.41 -14.26 6.18
N ALA A 17 46.38 -13.53 5.63
CA ALA A 17 46.75 -13.60 4.23
C ALA A 17 47.24 -15.01 3.84
N VAL A 18 48.12 -15.60 4.67
CA VAL A 18 48.60 -16.98 4.47
C VAL A 18 47.46 -17.98 4.50
N ASN A 19 46.55 -17.87 5.49
CA ASN A 19 45.39 -18.78 5.64
C ASN A 19 44.42 -18.72 4.45
N LEU A 20 44.33 -17.55 3.78
CA LEU A 20 43.50 -17.35 2.60
C LEU A 20 44.22 -17.57 1.27
N GLY A 21 45.51 -17.79 1.29
CA GLY A 21 46.34 -17.99 0.07
C GLY A 21 46.44 -16.73 -0.80
N VAL A 22 46.37 -15.53 -0.20
CA VAL A 22 46.41 -14.24 -0.90
C VAL A 22 47.59 -13.37 -0.44
N SER A 23 47.93 -12.35 -1.25
CA SER A 23 48.94 -11.37 -0.82
C SER A 23 48.40 -10.47 0.30
N ARG A 24 49.29 -9.91 1.14
CA ARG A 24 48.92 -8.94 2.18
C ARG A 24 48.19 -7.71 1.59
N ASP A 25 48.62 -7.26 0.41
CA ASP A 25 48.00 -6.10 -0.23
C ASP A 25 46.59 -6.42 -0.73
N THR A 26 46.38 -7.64 -1.23
CA THR A 26 45.03 -8.11 -1.61
C THR A 26 44.12 -8.18 -0.39
N LEU A 27 44.63 -8.74 0.70
CA LEU A 27 43.87 -8.79 1.97
C LEU A 27 43.53 -7.38 2.51
N ARG A 28 44.47 -6.44 2.47
CA ARG A 28 44.26 -5.06 2.91
C ARG A 28 43.17 -4.34 2.11
N LYS A 29 43.18 -4.54 0.77
CA LYS A 29 42.12 -4.00 -0.09
C LYS A 29 40.76 -4.59 0.25
N ALA A 30 40.70 -5.90 0.46
CA ALA A 30 39.46 -6.56 0.87
C ALA A 30 38.97 -6.09 2.24
N LEU A 31 39.87 -5.97 3.22
CA LEU A 31 39.51 -5.46 4.55
C LEU A 31 39.11 -3.98 4.51
N ALA A 32 39.68 -3.17 3.61
CA ALA A 32 39.22 -1.78 3.44
C ALA A 32 37.82 -1.69 2.86
N ILE A 33 37.44 -2.57 1.94
CA ILE A 33 36.10 -2.69 1.42
C ILE A 33 35.12 -3.09 2.54
N LEU A 34 35.48 -4.14 3.31
CA LEU A 34 34.67 -4.61 4.43
C LEU A 34 34.53 -3.55 5.53
N GLU A 35 35.56 -2.71 5.73
CA GLU A 35 35.50 -1.59 6.68
C GLU A 35 34.60 -0.46 6.18
N ALA A 36 34.65 -0.15 4.88
CA ALA A 36 33.73 0.81 4.24
C ALA A 36 32.27 0.32 4.30
N GLU A 37 32.07 -1.00 4.25
CA GLU A 37 30.75 -1.64 4.41
C GLU A 37 30.37 -1.85 5.89
N HIS A 38 31.16 -1.32 6.82
CA HIS A 38 30.96 -1.48 8.27
C HIS A 38 30.92 -2.92 8.79
N LEU A 39 31.41 -3.89 8.03
CA LEU A 39 31.46 -5.31 8.41
C LEU A 39 32.60 -5.64 9.35
N VAL A 40 33.67 -4.86 9.30
CA VAL A 40 34.80 -4.92 10.19
C VAL A 40 35.19 -3.52 10.67
N ARG A 41 35.82 -3.45 11.84
CA ARG A 41 36.35 -2.21 12.42
C ARG A 41 37.81 -2.40 12.78
N ARG A 42 38.69 -1.54 12.29
CA ARG A 42 40.09 -1.49 12.69
C ARG A 42 40.27 -0.64 13.93
N VAL A 43 40.91 -1.20 14.94
CA VAL A 43 41.28 -0.49 16.17
C VAL A 43 42.78 -0.39 16.20
N LYS A 44 43.30 0.83 16.16
CA LYS A 44 44.74 1.09 16.15
C LYS A 44 45.41 0.41 17.33
N GLY A 45 46.40 -0.43 17.10
CA GLY A 45 47.11 -1.18 18.12
C GLY A 45 46.44 -2.45 18.64
N HIS A 46 45.16 -2.68 18.32
CA HIS A 46 44.38 -3.81 18.85
C HIS A 46 43.93 -4.82 17.76
N GLY A 47 43.96 -4.42 16.48
CA GLY A 47 43.62 -5.30 15.37
C GLY A 47 42.28 -4.98 14.69
N THR A 48 41.77 -5.92 13.89
CA THR A 48 40.54 -5.80 13.13
C THR A 48 39.49 -6.71 13.75
N TYR A 49 38.36 -6.15 14.10
CA TYR A 49 37.22 -6.86 14.72
C TYR A 49 36.08 -6.98 13.73
N VAL A 50 35.38 -8.10 13.78
CA VAL A 50 34.08 -8.24 13.13
C VAL A 50 33.11 -7.33 13.87
N THR A 51 32.41 -6.47 13.15
CA THR A 51 31.43 -5.56 13.76
C THR A 51 30.11 -6.28 14.04
N ASP A 52 29.33 -5.74 14.96
CA ASP A 52 27.94 -6.16 15.19
C ASP A 52 27.01 -5.65 14.06
N ALA A 53 27.53 -4.77 13.22
CA ALA A 53 26.82 -4.25 12.08
C ALA A 53 26.82 -5.29 10.95
N ILE A 54 25.90 -6.25 11.03
CA ILE A 54 25.37 -6.86 9.83
C ILE A 54 24.84 -5.68 9.03
N PRO A 55 25.28 -5.43 7.76
CA PRO A 55 24.66 -4.39 6.96
C PRO A 55 23.18 -4.68 6.93
N LYS A 56 22.42 -3.82 7.59
CA LYS A 56 20.97 -3.98 7.62
C LYS A 56 20.51 -3.86 6.18
N ARG A 57 19.80 -4.86 5.70
CA ARG A 57 19.15 -4.74 4.40
C ARG A 57 18.29 -3.47 4.41
N LYS A 58 18.40 -2.68 3.35
CA LYS A 58 17.65 -1.44 3.22
C LYS A 58 16.44 -1.66 2.32
N ILE A 59 15.26 -1.28 2.82
CA ILE A 59 14.03 -1.21 2.05
C ILE A 59 13.83 0.24 1.64
N THR A 60 13.69 0.49 0.35
CA THR A 60 13.41 1.82 -0.18
C THR A 60 11.93 1.91 -0.55
N LEU A 61 11.19 2.78 0.12
CA LEU A 61 9.81 3.07 -0.21
C LEU A 61 9.72 4.32 -1.07
N LEU A 62 9.10 4.22 -2.23
CA LEU A 62 8.78 5.37 -3.05
C LEU A 62 7.50 6.02 -2.54
N LEU A 63 7.59 7.28 -2.17
CA LEU A 63 6.44 8.10 -1.76
C LEU A 63 6.17 9.19 -2.79
N PRO A 64 4.89 9.47 -3.12
CA PRO A 64 4.57 10.66 -3.87
C PRO A 64 5.04 11.88 -3.09
N CYS A 65 5.68 12.85 -3.77
CA CYS A 65 6.16 14.09 -3.16
C CYS A 65 4.98 14.83 -2.49
N PRO A 66 5.24 15.55 -1.38
CA PRO A 66 4.20 15.95 -0.42
C PRO A 66 3.22 16.94 -1.02
N ASP A 67 2.24 16.43 -1.71
CA ASP A 67 1.03 17.14 -2.01
C ASP A 67 -0.10 16.61 -1.12
N GLU A 68 -1.18 17.36 -1.04
CA GLU A 68 -2.38 17.08 -0.25
C GLU A 68 -2.89 15.64 -0.35
N ILE A 69 -2.50 14.92 -1.39
CA ILE A 69 -2.87 13.53 -1.67
C ILE A 69 -2.32 12.56 -0.62
N CYS A 70 -1.08 12.77 -0.14
CA CYS A 70 -0.47 11.90 0.86
C CYS A 70 -0.99 12.15 2.27
N MET A 71 -1.30 13.40 2.58
CA MET A 71 -1.70 13.84 3.91
C MET A 71 -3.11 13.34 4.31
N GLY A 72 -3.96 13.01 3.33
CA GLY A 72 -5.32 12.50 3.57
C GLY A 72 -5.49 11.00 3.42
N SER A 73 -4.46 10.25 3.00
CA SER A 73 -4.57 8.82 2.73
C SER A 73 -4.30 7.98 3.97
N TYR A 74 -5.34 7.67 4.74
CA TYR A 74 -5.26 6.73 5.86
C TYR A 74 -4.69 5.36 5.43
N HIS A 75 -4.95 4.93 4.20
CA HIS A 75 -4.43 3.68 3.65
C HIS A 75 -2.91 3.67 3.61
N LEU A 76 -2.31 4.76 3.11
CA LEU A 76 -0.85 4.90 3.06
C LEU A 76 -0.24 4.94 4.45
N LEU A 77 -0.87 5.61 5.42
CA LEU A 77 -0.39 5.65 6.81
C LEU A 77 -0.40 4.26 7.47
N HIS A 78 -1.47 3.48 7.26
CA HIS A 78 -1.53 2.11 7.77
C HIS A 78 -0.55 1.17 7.07
N TYR A 79 -0.38 1.34 5.77
CA TYR A 79 0.62 0.60 4.99
C TYR A 79 2.04 0.92 5.48
N LEU A 80 2.35 2.20 5.69
CA LEU A 80 3.61 2.67 6.29
C LEU A 80 3.84 2.09 7.69
N HIS A 81 2.80 2.06 8.53
CA HIS A 81 2.89 1.46 9.86
C HIS A 81 3.30 -0.02 9.76
N GLY A 82 2.67 -0.79 8.86
CA GLY A 82 3.03 -2.18 8.63
C GLY A 82 4.47 -2.36 8.14
N ILE A 83 4.94 -1.49 7.25
CA ILE A 83 6.33 -1.48 6.77
C ILE A 83 7.30 -1.21 7.92
N GLN A 84 7.02 -0.18 8.75
CA GLN A 84 7.86 0.17 9.89
C GLN A 84 7.95 -0.98 10.92
N ASP A 85 6.81 -1.59 11.26
CA ASP A 85 6.75 -2.75 12.16
C ASP A 85 7.59 -3.92 11.62
N ALA A 86 7.46 -4.22 10.32
CA ALA A 86 8.28 -5.24 9.68
C ALA A 86 9.76 -4.91 9.69
N CYS A 87 10.15 -3.67 9.36
CA CYS A 87 11.55 -3.25 9.39
C CYS A 87 12.15 -3.36 10.79
N CYS A 88 11.41 -2.99 11.82
CA CYS A 88 11.84 -3.16 13.20
C CYS A 88 12.06 -4.63 13.58
N LYS A 89 11.09 -5.51 13.28
CA LYS A 89 11.13 -6.93 13.62
C LYS A 89 12.16 -7.72 12.81
N LEU A 90 12.30 -7.40 11.53
CA LEU A 90 13.22 -8.06 10.60
C LEU A 90 14.61 -7.41 10.54
N GLN A 91 14.85 -6.41 11.41
CA GLN A 91 16.12 -5.71 11.55
C GLN A 91 16.67 -5.13 10.23
N CYS A 92 15.80 -4.56 9.40
CA CYS A 92 16.16 -3.82 8.20
C CYS A 92 15.95 -2.32 8.37
N GLU A 93 16.57 -1.52 7.49
CA GLU A 93 16.42 -0.07 7.47
C GLU A 93 15.33 0.32 6.47
N LEU A 94 14.55 1.33 6.81
CA LEU A 94 13.59 1.94 5.90
C LEU A 94 14.13 3.29 5.42
N GLU A 95 14.28 3.41 4.11
CA GLU A 95 14.53 4.67 3.42
C GLU A 95 13.29 5.07 2.64
N THR A 96 12.95 6.34 2.66
CA THR A 96 11.85 6.88 1.85
C THR A 96 12.43 7.81 0.78
N LEU A 97 12.05 7.60 -0.48
CA LEU A 97 12.37 8.49 -1.58
C LEU A 97 11.10 9.17 -2.07
N ALA A 98 11.08 10.50 -1.95
CA ALA A 98 10.00 11.30 -2.50
C ALA A 98 10.16 11.43 -4.02
N VAL A 99 9.10 11.10 -4.75
CA VAL A 99 9.05 11.20 -6.22
C VAL A 99 7.82 11.99 -6.59
N SER A 100 7.97 13.00 -7.43
CA SER A 100 6.83 13.79 -7.92
C SER A 100 5.87 12.90 -8.72
N PRO A 101 4.58 12.86 -8.38
CA PRO A 101 3.56 12.13 -9.13
C PRO A 101 3.20 12.91 -10.40
N THR A 102 4.10 12.90 -11.36
CA THR A 102 3.92 13.62 -12.62
C THR A 102 3.74 12.68 -13.80
N ASN A 103 2.93 13.12 -14.77
CA ASN A 103 2.83 12.47 -16.07
C ASN A 103 3.93 12.89 -17.04
N ASN A 104 4.71 13.93 -16.71
CA ASN A 104 5.84 14.41 -17.51
C ASN A 104 7.15 13.88 -16.92
N ILE A 105 7.88 13.11 -17.73
CA ILE A 105 9.16 12.52 -17.34
C ILE A 105 10.24 13.57 -17.03
N ASP A 106 10.14 14.75 -17.59
CA ASP A 106 11.08 15.84 -17.40
C ASP A 106 10.97 16.49 -16.00
N ASP A 107 9.83 16.33 -15.33
CA ASP A 107 9.58 16.87 -13.99
C ASP A 107 10.06 15.93 -12.87
N ILE A 108 10.60 14.76 -13.20
CA ILE A 108 11.07 13.80 -12.22
C ILE A 108 12.46 14.19 -11.73
N ASP A 109 12.63 14.32 -10.40
CA ASP A 109 13.95 14.45 -9.79
C ASP A 109 14.68 13.10 -9.78
N TRP A 110 15.44 12.87 -10.83
CA TRP A 110 16.20 11.63 -11.03
C TRP A 110 17.35 11.45 -10.04
N LYS A 111 17.86 12.50 -9.41
CA LYS A 111 19.06 12.46 -8.55
C LYS A 111 18.91 11.43 -7.43
N ASN A 112 17.73 11.39 -6.82
CA ASN A 112 17.44 10.46 -5.71
C ASN A 112 17.30 9.01 -6.18
N LEU A 113 16.96 8.81 -7.46
CA LEU A 113 16.74 7.49 -8.04
C LEU A 113 18.04 6.85 -8.57
N PHE A 114 19.05 7.63 -8.93
CA PHE A 114 20.29 7.13 -9.53
C PHE A 114 21.11 6.17 -8.63
N ASN A 115 20.86 6.18 -7.33
CA ASN A 115 21.50 5.26 -6.40
C ASN A 115 20.86 3.86 -6.39
N LEU A 116 19.68 3.71 -7.00
CA LEU A 116 19.00 2.42 -7.09
C LEU A 116 19.75 1.50 -8.07
N ASN A 117 19.91 0.25 -7.67
CA ASN A 117 20.65 -0.76 -8.41
C ASN A 117 20.09 -2.18 -8.13
N LYS A 118 20.74 -3.20 -8.67
CA LYS A 118 20.32 -4.62 -8.53
C LYS A 118 20.20 -5.13 -7.09
N ASP A 119 20.83 -4.48 -6.13
CA ASP A 119 20.80 -4.86 -4.72
C ASP A 119 19.70 -4.07 -3.94
N SER A 120 19.03 -3.12 -4.63
CA SER A 120 17.97 -2.30 -4.05
C SER A 120 16.65 -3.07 -3.96
N LEU A 121 16.01 -2.97 -2.80
CA LEU A 121 14.70 -3.54 -2.51
C LEU A 121 13.68 -2.40 -2.46
N VAL A 122 12.82 -2.31 -3.47
CA VAL A 122 11.97 -1.14 -3.70
C VAL A 122 10.50 -1.50 -3.48
N LEU A 123 9.85 -0.77 -2.59
CA LEU A 123 8.40 -0.79 -2.41
C LEU A 123 7.74 0.35 -3.18
N VAL A 124 6.73 0.01 -3.95
CA VAL A 124 5.91 0.95 -4.71
C VAL A 124 4.45 0.77 -4.30
N TYR A 125 3.77 1.84 -3.91
CA TYR A 125 2.36 1.83 -3.59
C TYR A 125 1.57 2.64 -4.62
N GLY A 126 0.67 1.97 -5.34
CA GLY A 126 -0.15 2.59 -6.37
C GLY A 126 0.58 2.85 -7.68
N TYR A 127 -0.10 3.56 -8.59
CA TYR A 127 0.35 3.77 -9.97
C TYR A 127 1.02 5.12 -10.22
N TRP A 128 1.21 5.90 -9.18
CA TRP A 128 1.79 7.26 -9.24
C TRP A 128 3.15 7.30 -9.94
N PHE A 129 3.84 6.16 -9.95
CA PHE A 129 5.24 6.02 -10.35
C PHE A 129 5.44 5.28 -11.67
N MET A 130 4.39 5.07 -12.47
CA MET A 130 4.52 4.30 -13.71
C MET A 130 5.57 4.84 -14.67
N LYS A 131 5.78 6.16 -14.68
CA LYS A 131 6.80 6.80 -15.54
C LYS A 131 8.23 6.40 -15.19
N ILE A 132 8.48 5.97 -13.96
CA ILE A 132 9.82 5.52 -13.54
C ILE A 132 9.98 3.99 -13.63
N PHE A 133 8.96 3.23 -13.96
CA PHE A 133 9.08 1.77 -14.05
C PHE A 133 10.15 1.32 -15.05
N PRO A 134 10.29 1.91 -16.26
CA PRO A 134 11.39 1.58 -17.16
C PRO A 134 12.78 1.77 -16.51
N PHE A 135 12.93 2.80 -15.68
CA PHE A 135 14.16 3.05 -14.94
C PHE A 135 14.41 1.97 -13.87
N LEU A 136 13.39 1.57 -13.10
CA LEU A 136 13.49 0.51 -12.10
C LEU A 136 13.90 -0.82 -12.75
N VAL A 137 13.35 -1.13 -13.93
CA VAL A 137 13.74 -2.30 -14.73
C VAL A 137 15.20 -2.22 -15.17
N ALA A 138 15.61 -1.08 -15.73
CA ALA A 138 16.99 -0.85 -16.17
C ALA A 138 18.00 -0.98 -15.02
N SER A 139 17.62 -0.52 -13.83
CA SER A 139 18.40 -0.62 -12.59
C SER A 139 18.42 -2.03 -11.99
N ARG A 140 17.61 -2.96 -12.52
CA ARG A 140 17.45 -4.33 -12.02
C ARG A 140 17.08 -4.42 -10.54
N CYS A 141 16.35 -3.43 -10.03
CA CYS A 141 15.87 -3.44 -8.66
C CYS A 141 14.91 -4.61 -8.42
N LYS A 142 14.93 -5.17 -7.22
CA LYS A 142 13.84 -6.04 -6.78
C LYS A 142 12.67 -5.17 -6.33
N VAL A 143 11.56 -5.22 -7.05
CA VAL A 143 10.40 -4.36 -6.84
C VAL A 143 9.24 -5.16 -6.26
N LEU A 144 8.51 -4.56 -5.32
CA LEU A 144 7.18 -5.00 -4.95
C LEU A 144 6.21 -3.85 -5.14
N LEU A 145 5.26 -4.06 -6.04
CA LEU A 145 4.18 -3.13 -6.34
C LEU A 145 2.92 -3.55 -5.58
N THR A 146 2.45 -2.73 -4.65
CA THR A 146 1.11 -2.87 -4.06
C THR A 146 0.15 -2.00 -4.84
N HIS A 147 -0.85 -2.62 -5.44
CA HIS A 147 -1.75 -1.92 -6.35
C HIS A 147 -3.20 -2.40 -6.27
N GLU A 148 -4.09 -1.58 -6.76
CA GLU A 148 -5.48 -1.94 -7.00
C GLU A 148 -5.62 -2.58 -8.38
N GLN A 149 -6.70 -3.29 -8.59
CA GLN A 149 -7.05 -3.79 -9.91
C GLN A 149 -7.39 -2.60 -10.83
N LEU A 150 -6.50 -2.31 -11.79
CA LEU A 150 -6.78 -1.37 -12.88
C LEU A 150 -7.34 -2.10 -14.08
N ARG A 151 -7.94 -1.33 -14.98
CA ARG A 151 -8.15 -1.77 -16.35
C ARG A 151 -6.78 -1.92 -17.02
N TYR A 152 -6.32 -3.17 -17.08
CA TYR A 152 -4.99 -3.56 -17.60
C TYR A 152 -4.73 -3.15 -19.06
N ASP A 153 -5.78 -2.79 -19.79
CA ASP A 153 -5.74 -2.36 -21.19
C ASP A 153 -5.12 -0.97 -21.39
N LYS A 154 -5.13 -0.12 -20.36
CA LYS A 154 -4.56 1.24 -20.43
C LYS A 154 -3.10 1.33 -20.01
N TYR A 155 -2.62 0.37 -19.20
CA TYR A 155 -1.29 0.38 -18.65
C TYR A 155 -0.64 -0.98 -18.82
N ASP A 156 0.49 -1.05 -19.52
CA ASP A 156 1.25 -2.28 -19.82
C ASP A 156 1.90 -2.91 -18.57
N LEU A 157 1.17 -2.91 -17.43
CA LEU A 157 1.63 -3.52 -16.19
C LEU A 157 1.93 -5.01 -16.33
N LYS A 158 1.19 -5.70 -17.19
CA LYS A 158 1.37 -7.14 -17.41
C LYS A 158 2.79 -7.51 -17.76
N ASP A 159 3.49 -6.65 -18.50
CA ASP A 159 4.85 -6.95 -18.91
C ASP A 159 5.84 -6.74 -17.77
N TYR A 160 5.65 -5.75 -16.91
CA TYR A 160 6.45 -5.57 -15.70
C TYR A 160 6.26 -6.73 -14.73
N LEU A 161 5.03 -7.17 -14.50
CA LEU A 161 4.71 -8.25 -13.55
C LEU A 161 5.22 -9.64 -14.00
N LYS A 162 5.59 -9.81 -15.27
CA LYS A 162 6.27 -11.03 -15.76
C LYS A 162 7.75 -11.06 -15.40
N LEU A 163 8.37 -9.92 -15.09
CA LEU A 163 9.79 -9.85 -14.80
C LEU A 163 10.12 -10.56 -13.47
N PRO A 164 11.23 -11.32 -13.40
CA PRO A 164 11.55 -12.14 -12.23
C PRO A 164 11.79 -11.33 -10.96
N ASP A 165 12.26 -10.09 -11.09
CA ASP A 165 12.56 -9.20 -9.96
C ASP A 165 11.33 -8.36 -9.51
N TRP A 166 10.18 -8.56 -10.17
CA TRP A 166 8.95 -7.85 -9.84
C TRP A 166 7.97 -8.74 -9.11
N ASN A 167 7.49 -8.24 -7.97
CA ASN A 167 6.46 -8.84 -7.15
C ASN A 167 5.24 -7.91 -7.13
N ASP A 168 4.04 -8.47 -6.99
CA ASP A 168 2.86 -7.64 -6.84
C ASP A 168 1.90 -8.12 -5.76
N PHE A 169 1.29 -7.17 -5.09
CA PHE A 169 0.22 -7.34 -4.13
C PHE A 169 -1.02 -6.62 -4.64
N LEU A 170 -1.97 -7.40 -5.12
CA LEU A 170 -3.22 -6.91 -5.70
C LEU A 170 -4.31 -6.75 -4.65
N LEU A 171 -4.87 -5.55 -4.54
CA LEU A 171 -6.09 -5.29 -3.78
C LEU A 171 -7.30 -5.60 -4.68
N ASN A 172 -8.06 -6.64 -4.34
CA ASN A 172 -9.16 -7.12 -5.17
C ASN A 172 -10.42 -6.25 -5.01
N ARG A 173 -10.56 -5.26 -5.89
CA ARG A 173 -11.68 -4.32 -5.91
C ARG A 173 -12.98 -4.93 -6.42
N GLU A 174 -12.92 -5.90 -7.31
CA GLU A 174 -14.12 -6.61 -7.77
C GLU A 174 -14.76 -7.42 -6.64
N ASP A 175 -13.94 -8.13 -5.86
CA ASP A 175 -14.42 -8.85 -4.67
C ASP A 175 -14.99 -7.90 -3.63
N GLU A 176 -14.36 -6.74 -3.43
CA GLU A 176 -14.86 -5.71 -2.54
C GLU A 176 -16.22 -5.19 -2.96
N ALA A 177 -16.38 -4.77 -4.23
CA ALA A 177 -17.65 -4.32 -4.77
C ALA A 177 -18.74 -5.38 -4.61
N TYR A 178 -18.41 -6.62 -4.93
CA TYR A 178 -19.34 -7.74 -4.79
C TYR A 178 -19.77 -7.96 -3.33
N LYS A 179 -18.83 -8.00 -2.41
CA LYS A 179 -19.11 -8.18 -0.97
C LYS A 179 -19.95 -7.04 -0.39
N MET A 180 -19.65 -5.80 -0.77
CA MET A 180 -20.41 -4.63 -0.32
C MET A 180 -21.85 -4.67 -0.80
N VAL A 181 -22.09 -4.92 -2.09
CA VAL A 181 -23.45 -5.01 -2.66
C VAL A 181 -24.19 -6.22 -2.08
N ARG A 182 -23.51 -7.34 -1.89
CA ARG A 182 -24.09 -8.54 -1.28
C ARG A 182 -24.50 -8.30 0.16
N HIS A 183 -23.63 -7.68 0.98
CA HIS A 183 -23.92 -7.35 2.36
C HIS A 183 -25.14 -6.42 2.48
N MET A 184 -25.21 -5.39 1.64
CA MET A 184 -26.39 -4.52 1.52
C MET A 184 -27.65 -5.34 1.22
N TYR A 185 -27.61 -6.24 0.23
CA TYR A 185 -28.72 -7.08 -0.16
C TYR A 185 -29.18 -8.01 0.99
N GLU A 186 -28.24 -8.66 1.67
CA GLU A 186 -28.50 -9.53 2.84
C GLU A 186 -29.08 -8.74 4.01
N SER A 187 -28.77 -7.45 4.13
CA SER A 187 -29.35 -6.53 5.10
C SER A 187 -30.77 -6.02 4.73
N GLY A 188 -31.32 -6.48 3.61
CA GLY A 188 -32.68 -6.17 3.19
C GLY A 188 -32.84 -5.03 2.21
N TYR A 189 -31.76 -4.32 1.84
CA TYR A 189 -31.80 -3.19 0.89
C TYR A 189 -31.81 -3.70 -0.55
N ARG A 190 -32.50 -2.98 -1.44
CA ARG A 190 -32.74 -3.41 -2.84
C ARG A 190 -32.48 -2.33 -3.86
N ARG A 191 -32.34 -1.08 -3.43
CA ARG A 191 -32.26 0.07 -4.32
C ARG A 191 -31.08 0.98 -3.93
N PRO A 192 -29.83 0.50 -4.07
CA PRO A 192 -28.66 1.32 -3.75
C PRO A 192 -28.46 2.47 -4.73
N ALA A 193 -27.92 3.59 -4.26
CA ALA A 193 -27.31 4.64 -5.04
C ALA A 193 -25.79 4.67 -4.79
N PHE A 194 -25.02 5.14 -5.77
CA PHE A 194 -23.56 5.29 -5.64
C PHE A 194 -23.16 6.74 -5.84
N LEU A 195 -22.67 7.37 -4.77
CA LEU A 195 -22.11 8.72 -4.79
C LEU A 195 -20.61 8.63 -4.56
N MET A 196 -19.84 8.62 -5.66
CA MET A 196 -18.41 8.29 -5.64
C MET A 196 -17.58 9.47 -6.14
N GLU A 197 -16.43 9.71 -5.52
CA GLU A 197 -15.44 10.65 -6.03
C GLU A 197 -14.78 10.07 -7.29
N TYR A 198 -14.65 10.90 -8.32
CA TYR A 198 -13.95 10.54 -9.57
C TYR A 198 -14.37 9.19 -10.17
N LEU A 199 -15.61 9.15 -10.65
CA LEU A 199 -16.05 8.06 -11.51
C LEU A 199 -15.52 8.24 -12.94
N ASN A 200 -14.21 8.42 -13.08
CA ASN A 200 -13.61 8.24 -14.39
C ASN A 200 -13.53 6.73 -14.64
N GLU A 201 -14.48 6.21 -15.42
CA GLU A 201 -14.58 4.78 -15.76
C GLU A 201 -13.33 4.29 -16.51
N ASP A 202 -12.59 5.22 -17.11
CA ASP A 202 -11.37 4.86 -17.84
C ASP A 202 -10.22 4.47 -16.95
N ASP A 203 -10.16 4.98 -15.72
CA ASP A 203 -9.02 4.76 -14.80
C ASP A 203 -9.39 3.97 -13.54
N ASN A 204 -10.69 3.85 -13.23
CA ASN A 204 -11.15 3.23 -11.97
C ASN A 204 -12.03 2.01 -12.24
N ILE A 205 -11.59 0.85 -11.72
CA ILE A 205 -12.33 -0.41 -11.85
C ILE A 205 -13.62 -0.41 -11.00
N MET A 206 -13.71 0.41 -9.95
CA MET A 206 -14.80 0.34 -8.98
C MET A 206 -16.19 0.57 -9.58
N PRO A 207 -16.43 1.58 -10.46
CA PRO A 207 -17.73 1.73 -11.10
C PRO A 207 -18.16 0.51 -11.90
N VAL A 208 -17.22 -0.08 -12.64
CA VAL A 208 -17.47 -1.28 -13.46
C VAL A 208 -17.77 -2.48 -12.56
N ALA A 209 -16.99 -2.67 -11.51
CA ALA A 209 -17.15 -3.74 -10.54
C ALA A 209 -18.49 -3.64 -9.78
N LEU A 210 -18.90 -2.43 -9.39
CA LEU A 210 -20.18 -2.18 -8.72
C LEU A 210 -21.36 -2.45 -9.65
N ARG A 211 -21.30 -2.03 -10.91
CA ARG A 211 -22.34 -2.37 -11.90
C ARG A 211 -22.46 -3.87 -12.07
N ALA A 212 -21.34 -4.56 -12.27
CA ALA A 212 -21.32 -6.02 -12.41
C ALA A 212 -21.85 -6.73 -11.16
N ALA A 213 -21.54 -6.24 -9.97
CA ALA A 213 -22.06 -6.75 -8.71
C ALA A 213 -23.57 -6.55 -8.60
N CYS A 214 -24.09 -5.37 -8.99
CA CYS A 214 -25.51 -5.07 -9.01
C CYS A 214 -26.26 -5.94 -10.04
N ASP A 215 -25.74 -6.07 -11.25
CA ASP A 215 -26.37 -6.91 -12.30
C ASP A 215 -26.54 -8.36 -11.84
N LYS A 216 -25.57 -8.87 -11.06
CA LYS A 216 -25.59 -10.22 -10.52
C LYS A 216 -26.52 -10.39 -9.32
N ILE A 217 -26.58 -9.41 -8.41
CA ILE A 217 -27.28 -9.51 -7.12
C ILE A 217 -28.70 -8.93 -7.19
N LEU A 218 -28.89 -7.89 -8.01
CA LEU A 218 -30.13 -7.13 -8.19
C LEU A 218 -30.56 -7.11 -9.67
N PRO A 219 -30.83 -8.26 -10.30
CA PRO A 219 -31.10 -8.31 -11.72
C PRO A 219 -32.25 -7.39 -12.11
N GLY A 220 -32.01 -6.57 -13.15
CA GLY A 220 -32.98 -5.59 -13.66
C GLY A 220 -32.99 -4.24 -12.96
N TYR A 221 -32.29 -4.07 -11.84
CA TYR A 221 -32.13 -2.76 -11.21
C TYR A 221 -30.90 -2.02 -11.74
N LYS A 222 -31.11 -0.79 -12.18
CA LYS A 222 -30.02 0.10 -12.63
C LYS A 222 -29.79 1.19 -11.57
N PRO A 223 -28.79 1.04 -10.72
CA PRO A 223 -28.53 2.02 -9.65
C PRO A 223 -28.10 3.36 -10.25
N PRO A 224 -28.51 4.49 -9.67
CA PRO A 224 -27.95 5.78 -9.99
C PRO A 224 -26.50 5.87 -9.54
N PHE A 225 -25.64 6.27 -10.47
CA PHE A 225 -24.23 6.57 -10.22
C PHE A 225 -24.00 8.07 -10.38
N TYR A 226 -23.42 8.68 -9.39
CA TYR A 226 -23.04 10.08 -9.44
C TYR A 226 -21.54 10.23 -9.18
N SER A 227 -20.86 10.87 -10.16
CA SER A 227 -19.48 11.32 -9.95
C SER A 227 -19.49 12.62 -9.18
N ALA A 228 -19.09 12.56 -7.91
CA ALA A 228 -19.03 13.72 -7.04
C ALA A 228 -17.61 14.32 -7.08
N GLU A 229 -17.52 15.60 -7.39
CA GLU A 229 -16.30 16.35 -7.13
C GLU A 229 -16.06 16.47 -5.62
N ARG A 230 -14.78 16.53 -5.22
CA ARG A 230 -14.40 16.86 -3.84
C ARG A 230 -15.00 18.20 -3.47
N THR A 231 -16.04 18.19 -2.67
CA THR A 231 -16.64 19.40 -2.15
C THR A 231 -16.88 19.29 -0.65
N THR A 232 -16.59 20.36 0.06
CA THR A 232 -16.97 20.55 1.47
C THR A 232 -18.24 21.37 1.60
N ASN A 233 -18.83 21.83 0.49
CA ASN A 233 -20.04 22.63 0.48
C ASN A 233 -21.26 21.77 0.82
N GLU A 234 -21.76 21.91 2.04
CA GLU A 234 -22.87 21.14 2.57
C GLU A 234 -24.16 21.25 1.72
N SER A 235 -24.47 22.44 1.19
CA SER A 235 -25.65 22.65 0.36
C SER A 235 -25.58 21.89 -0.97
N THR A 236 -24.38 21.75 -1.53
CA THR A 236 -24.13 20.95 -2.75
C THR A 236 -24.29 19.47 -2.44
N ILE A 237 -23.76 19.00 -1.31
CA ILE A 237 -23.88 17.61 -0.87
C ILE A 237 -25.34 17.24 -0.66
N ILE A 238 -26.11 18.09 0.05
CA ILE A 238 -27.54 17.90 0.27
C ILE A 238 -28.29 17.78 -1.04
N LYS A 239 -28.06 18.72 -1.98
CA LYS A 239 -28.70 18.67 -3.32
C LYS A 239 -28.40 17.37 -4.07
N ASN A 240 -27.19 16.86 -3.96
CA ASN A 240 -26.80 15.61 -4.59
C ASN A 240 -27.53 14.41 -3.95
N ILE A 241 -27.60 14.36 -2.63
CA ILE A 241 -28.32 13.32 -1.90
C ILE A 241 -29.81 13.35 -2.27
N GLU A 242 -30.43 14.53 -2.24
CA GLU A 242 -31.83 14.68 -2.61
C GLU A 242 -32.12 14.24 -4.05
N LYS A 243 -31.23 14.64 -4.98
CA LYS A 243 -31.41 14.34 -6.41
C LYS A 243 -31.21 12.87 -6.73
N TYR A 244 -30.14 12.25 -6.21
CA TYR A 244 -29.68 10.93 -6.65
C TYR A 244 -30.04 9.79 -5.71
N VAL A 245 -30.48 10.11 -4.50
CA VAL A 245 -30.87 9.10 -3.51
C VAL A 245 -32.36 9.22 -3.19
N ILE A 246 -32.80 10.37 -2.71
CA ILE A 246 -34.17 10.54 -2.20
C ILE A 246 -35.21 10.54 -3.35
N LYS A 247 -35.00 11.36 -4.40
CA LYS A 247 -35.92 11.42 -5.55
C LYS A 247 -35.98 10.13 -6.35
N GLU A 248 -34.89 9.38 -6.38
CA GLU A 248 -34.82 8.07 -7.02
C GLU A 248 -35.37 6.93 -6.13
N ASN A 249 -35.87 7.25 -4.93
CA ASN A 249 -36.36 6.27 -3.95
C ASN A 249 -35.32 5.18 -3.64
N CYS A 250 -34.06 5.54 -3.52
CA CYS A 250 -33.03 4.61 -3.09
C CYS A 250 -33.14 4.34 -1.59
N ASP A 251 -32.92 3.11 -1.19
CA ASP A 251 -33.03 2.66 0.21
C ASP A 251 -31.68 2.54 0.92
N CYS A 252 -30.59 2.74 0.18
CA CYS A 252 -29.21 2.72 0.69
C CYS A 252 -28.31 3.55 -0.22
N VAL A 253 -27.24 4.12 0.33
CA VAL A 253 -26.24 4.86 -0.45
C VAL A 253 -24.84 4.35 -0.18
N PHE A 254 -24.05 4.21 -1.23
CA PHE A 254 -22.61 3.92 -1.15
C PHE A 254 -21.81 5.18 -1.41
N ILE A 255 -20.84 5.47 -0.56
CA ILE A 255 -19.98 6.63 -0.68
C ILE A 255 -18.51 6.29 -0.42
N ASN A 256 -17.60 7.05 -1.04
CA ASN A 256 -16.17 7.01 -0.75
C ASN A 256 -15.62 8.37 -0.26
N LEU A 257 -16.50 9.35 -0.08
CA LEU A 257 -16.18 10.72 0.32
C LEU A 257 -16.48 10.97 1.79
N GLY A 258 -15.45 11.36 2.57
CA GLY A 258 -15.61 11.67 3.99
C GLY A 258 -16.52 12.87 4.26
N SER A 259 -16.54 13.88 3.36
CA SER A 259 -17.42 15.06 3.50
C SER A 259 -18.90 14.71 3.40
N TYR A 260 -19.26 13.75 2.55
CA TYR A 260 -20.65 13.28 2.44
C TYR A 260 -21.12 12.58 3.71
N GLN A 261 -20.21 11.85 4.37
CA GLN A 261 -20.55 11.13 5.59
C GLN A 261 -21.07 12.06 6.69
N ASP A 262 -20.36 13.15 6.97
CA ASP A 262 -20.75 14.08 8.06
C ASP A 262 -22.10 14.75 7.74
N VAL A 263 -22.37 15.04 6.47
CA VAL A 263 -23.64 15.63 6.02
C VAL A 263 -24.78 14.62 6.11
N ILE A 264 -24.57 13.36 5.67
CA ILE A 264 -25.59 12.31 5.78
C ILE A 264 -25.93 12.05 7.25
N GLN A 265 -24.91 11.99 8.11
CA GLN A 265 -25.13 11.77 9.54
C GLN A 265 -26.01 12.83 10.19
N ARG A 266 -25.84 14.10 9.82
CA ARG A 266 -26.61 15.21 10.39
C ARG A 266 -28.00 15.36 9.79
N ASN A 267 -28.12 15.22 8.48
CA ASN A 267 -29.34 15.56 7.76
C ASN A 267 -30.21 14.35 7.39
N TYR A 268 -29.61 13.15 7.32
CA TYR A 268 -30.29 11.91 6.91
C TYR A 268 -29.90 10.74 7.84
N PRO A 269 -30.16 10.86 9.15
CA PRO A 269 -29.67 9.89 10.15
C PRO A 269 -30.18 8.46 9.93
N ASP A 270 -31.31 8.28 9.31
CA ASP A 270 -31.91 6.96 9.04
C ASP A 270 -31.50 6.37 7.69
N LEU A 271 -30.72 7.09 6.87
CA LEU A 271 -30.26 6.62 5.57
C LEU A 271 -29.12 5.61 5.73
N PRO A 272 -29.31 4.34 5.35
CA PRO A 272 -28.28 3.34 5.40
C PRO A 272 -27.12 3.66 4.43
N CYS A 273 -25.88 3.51 4.91
CA CYS A 273 -24.71 3.88 4.15
C CYS A 273 -23.65 2.78 4.13
N GLY A 274 -23.11 2.52 2.94
CA GLY A 274 -21.92 1.72 2.71
C GLY A 274 -20.71 2.59 2.39
N PHE A 275 -19.58 2.33 3.07
CA PHE A 275 -18.34 3.09 2.87
C PHE A 275 -17.23 2.21 2.31
N PHE A 276 -16.53 2.67 1.27
CA PHE A 276 -15.35 2.00 0.74
C PHE A 276 -14.09 2.46 1.46
N HIS A 277 -13.23 1.53 1.81
CA HIS A 277 -11.86 1.74 2.32
C HIS A 277 -11.72 2.52 3.61
N ARG A 278 -12.52 2.26 4.60
CA ARG A 278 -12.39 2.99 5.84
C ARG A 278 -11.45 2.30 6.83
N ASN A 279 -10.42 3.03 7.29
CA ASN A 279 -9.47 2.57 8.30
C ASN A 279 -9.75 3.11 9.70
N SER A 280 -10.51 4.19 9.82
CA SER A 280 -10.96 4.72 11.10
C SER A 280 -12.42 5.09 11.03
N ILE A 281 -13.17 4.67 12.03
CA ILE A 281 -14.52 5.14 12.25
C ILE A 281 -14.36 6.36 13.15
N LYS A 282 -14.66 7.56 12.63
CA LYS A 282 -14.97 8.67 13.52
C LYS A 282 -16.18 8.24 14.34
N GLU A 283 -16.20 8.58 15.62
CA GLU A 283 -17.35 8.29 16.47
C GLU A 283 -18.63 8.78 15.80
N PHE A 284 -19.55 7.87 15.58
CA PHE A 284 -20.84 8.17 15.03
C PHE A 284 -21.84 8.26 16.19
N HIS A 285 -22.51 9.37 16.30
CA HIS A 285 -23.59 9.54 17.27
C HIS A 285 -24.91 9.22 16.55
N GLY A 286 -25.49 8.03 16.82
CA GLY A 286 -26.81 7.64 16.29
C GLY A 286 -26.96 6.15 16.02
N ASN A 287 -28.19 5.71 15.76
CA ASN A 287 -28.57 4.34 15.38
C ASN A 287 -28.40 4.11 13.87
N HIS A 288 -27.20 4.30 13.33
CA HIS A 288 -27.01 4.20 11.91
C HIS A 288 -26.74 2.75 11.48
N LYS A 289 -27.47 2.27 10.50
CA LYS A 289 -27.22 1.01 9.78
C LYS A 289 -26.11 1.26 8.75
N TRP A 290 -24.91 1.43 9.25
CA TRP A 290 -23.74 1.72 8.44
C TRP A 290 -22.81 0.54 8.40
N PHE A 291 -22.22 0.30 7.26
CA PHE A 291 -21.24 -0.75 7.03
C PHE A 291 -20.12 -0.24 6.13
N TYR A 292 -18.96 -0.89 6.20
CA TYR A 292 -17.80 -0.46 5.44
C TYR A 292 -16.88 -1.62 5.09
N SER A 293 -16.15 -1.44 4.00
CA SER A 293 -15.09 -2.34 3.60
C SER A 293 -13.74 -1.90 4.15
N ARG A 294 -12.87 -2.85 4.48
CA ARG A 294 -11.52 -2.58 4.92
C ARG A 294 -10.54 -3.65 4.47
N PHE A 295 -9.45 -3.23 3.84
CA PHE A 295 -8.25 -4.03 3.69
C PHE A 295 -7.35 -3.86 4.92
N ASP A 296 -6.65 -4.91 5.31
CA ASP A 296 -5.68 -4.84 6.41
C ASP A 296 -4.34 -4.29 5.89
N PHE A 297 -4.27 -2.98 5.69
CA PHE A 297 -3.09 -2.31 5.15
C PHE A 297 -1.85 -2.46 6.04
N VAL A 298 -2.00 -2.59 7.34
CA VAL A 298 -0.87 -2.87 8.26
C VAL A 298 -0.27 -4.24 7.92
N LYS A 299 -1.11 -5.27 7.82
CA LYS A 299 -0.69 -6.61 7.42
C LYS A 299 -0.09 -6.64 6.02
N ILE A 300 -0.68 -5.92 5.07
CA ILE A 300 -0.20 -5.85 3.68
C ILE A 300 1.19 -5.21 3.65
N GLY A 301 1.40 -4.08 4.34
CA GLY A 301 2.69 -3.42 4.43
C GLY A 301 3.77 -4.28 5.09
N TYR A 302 3.41 -4.97 6.17
CA TYR A 302 4.30 -5.92 6.82
C TYR A 302 4.75 -7.04 5.86
N GLN A 303 3.79 -7.68 5.20
CA GLN A 303 4.05 -8.77 4.27
C GLN A 303 4.82 -8.32 3.02
N ALA A 304 4.68 -7.05 2.62
CA ALA A 304 5.45 -6.51 1.50
C ALA A 304 6.96 -6.48 1.80
N VAL A 305 7.35 -6.11 3.01
CA VAL A 305 8.74 -6.17 3.46
C VAL A 305 9.22 -7.61 3.55
N GLU A 306 8.44 -8.52 4.16
CA GLU A 306 8.78 -9.94 4.23
C GLU A 306 9.01 -10.53 2.83
N GLN A 307 8.15 -10.19 1.86
CA GLN A 307 8.26 -10.70 0.49
C GLN A 307 9.54 -10.22 -0.18
N LEU A 308 9.92 -8.95 -0.02
CA LEU A 308 11.17 -8.45 -0.59
C LEU A 308 12.40 -9.09 0.04
N LEU A 309 12.39 -9.32 1.35
CA LEU A 309 13.53 -9.87 2.08
C LEU A 309 13.68 -11.39 1.90
N HIS A 310 12.57 -12.13 1.97
CA HIS A 310 12.57 -13.59 2.15
C HIS A 310 11.63 -14.32 1.19
N GLY A 311 10.85 -13.59 0.39
CA GLY A 311 9.87 -14.18 -0.51
C GLY A 311 10.51 -15.00 -1.63
N ASN A 312 9.76 -15.97 -2.12
CA ASN A 312 10.12 -16.80 -3.26
C ASN A 312 9.13 -16.58 -4.42
N GLU A 313 9.37 -17.26 -5.53
CA GLU A 313 8.56 -17.13 -6.74
C GLU A 313 7.09 -17.54 -6.52
N ALA A 314 6.81 -18.54 -5.70
CA ALA A 314 5.45 -18.99 -5.40
C ALA A 314 4.60 -17.95 -4.64
N THR A 315 5.24 -17.01 -3.93
CA THR A 315 4.57 -15.97 -3.15
C THR A 315 4.66 -14.58 -3.76
N ARG A 316 5.23 -14.47 -4.94
CA ARG A 316 5.55 -13.20 -5.61
C ARG A 316 4.30 -12.43 -6.05
N HIS A 317 3.21 -13.14 -6.36
CA HIS A 317 1.91 -12.56 -6.72
C HIS A 317 0.88 -12.91 -5.66
N ARG A 318 0.34 -11.90 -4.98
CA ARG A 318 -0.68 -12.10 -3.94
C ARG A 318 -1.91 -11.24 -4.18
N VAL A 319 -3.06 -11.82 -3.94
CA VAL A 319 -4.35 -11.14 -3.99
C VAL A 319 -4.89 -10.97 -2.59
N PHE A 320 -5.17 -9.73 -2.21
CA PHE A 320 -5.75 -9.38 -0.92
C PHE A 320 -7.23 -9.10 -1.07
N GLN A 321 -8.01 -9.67 -0.18
CA GLN A 321 -9.45 -9.44 -0.09
C GLN A 321 -9.76 -8.52 1.09
N CYS A 322 -10.82 -7.73 0.95
CA CYS A 322 -11.34 -6.93 2.05
C CYS A 322 -12.27 -7.73 2.95
N ASN A 323 -12.49 -7.21 4.15
CA ASN A 323 -13.57 -7.62 5.04
C ASN A 323 -14.63 -6.53 5.09
N ILE A 324 -15.88 -6.94 5.35
CA ILE A 324 -17.00 -6.04 5.57
C ILE A 324 -17.30 -6.01 7.08
N TYR A 325 -17.55 -4.82 7.59
CA TYR A 325 -17.81 -4.56 9.00
C TYR A 325 -19.07 -3.73 9.16
N ASP A 326 -19.94 -4.17 10.06
CA ASP A 326 -21.06 -3.35 10.55
C ASP A 326 -20.57 -2.46 11.68
N TYR A 327 -20.94 -1.19 11.62
CA TYR A 327 -20.55 -0.23 12.65
C TYR A 327 -21.03 -0.61 14.05
N GLN A 328 -22.26 -1.07 14.19
CA GLN A 328 -22.82 -1.44 15.49
C GLN A 328 -22.13 -2.65 16.11
N THR A 329 -21.76 -3.63 15.29
CA THR A 329 -21.07 -4.83 15.76
C THR A 329 -19.66 -4.50 16.28
N GLU A 330 -18.94 -3.59 15.62
CA GLU A 330 -17.60 -3.15 16.09
C GLU A 330 -17.68 -2.28 17.35
N LYS A 331 -18.70 -1.42 17.48
CA LYS A 331 -18.89 -0.61 18.67
C LYS A 331 -19.12 -1.50 19.90
N ASN A 332 -20.03 -2.46 19.79
CA ASN A 332 -20.31 -3.40 20.87
C ASN A 332 -19.09 -4.25 21.28
N ARG A 333 -18.18 -4.52 20.34
CA ARG A 333 -16.93 -5.23 20.62
C ARG A 333 -15.95 -4.38 21.43
N LYS A 334 -15.81 -3.09 21.08
CA LYS A 334 -14.92 -2.16 21.81
C LYS A 334 -15.46 -1.82 23.20
N ASP A 335 -16.77 -1.70 23.33
CA ASP A 335 -17.44 -1.42 24.63
C ASP A 335 -17.44 -2.66 25.55
N GLY A 336 -17.22 -3.86 25.01
CA GLY A 336 -17.10 -5.13 25.77
C GLY A 336 -15.66 -5.54 26.13
N GLU A 337 -14.66 -4.87 25.59
CA GLU A 337 -13.23 -5.07 25.89
C GLU A 337 -12.65 -4.03 26.88
N LEU A 338 -13.49 -3.11 27.41
CA LEU A 338 -13.21 -2.17 28.50
C LEU A 338 -13.83 -2.69 29.81
#